data_ab292f8479abfd8199490eea8b213ee1
#
_entry.id   ab292f8479abfd8199490eea8b213ee1
#
_cell.length_a   1.000
_cell.length_b   1.000
_cell.length_c   1.000
_cell.angle_alpha   90.00
_cell.angle_beta   90.00
_cell.angle_gamma   90.00
#
_symmetry.space_group_name_H-M   'P 1'
#
loop_
_entity.id
_entity.type
_entity.pdbx_description
1 polymer ?
#
loop_
_entity_poly.entity_id
_entity_poly.type
_entity_poly.pdbx_seq_one_letter_code
_entity_poly.pdbx_strand_id
1 'polypeptide(L)'
;MTHRLAIIIPAYKATFLPAALDSIAAQTCKDFTLYVGDDCSPEPIDNIVERYRDKIELVYQRFDTNLGGKDLVAQWERCIAMSQNEPYIWLFSDDDVMEPNCVENLLKQIEDTKGAYHLYHFDSYRIDEKGKFELLRKPYPSVFNAYDFYKGKMLGKYDSYVVENVFSRWIYEQSGGFKNFDLAWGSDVATWCIFSHDKGMCSVPGALIGWRRSSQNITPTKSRETAERKLMADCAFLCWAYHFYHHEADIWQVNRTRFIISMCQYKKMVGSSCLKEASRLFYETHGHQGERPFISILIALPQRIRKFIVGLW
;
A
#
# COMPACT_ATOMS: atom_id res chain seq x y z
N MET A 1 21.58 9.90 -20.52
CA MET A 1 20.16 9.58 -20.90
C MET A 1 19.39 9.41 -19.62
N THR A 2 18.18 9.90 -19.56
CA THR A 2 17.35 9.71 -18.36
C THR A 2 16.86 8.27 -18.34
N HIS A 3 16.99 7.58 -17.20
CA HIS A 3 16.45 6.23 -17.03
C HIS A 3 14.92 6.20 -17.14
N ARG A 4 14.37 5.02 -17.44
CA ARG A 4 12.91 4.85 -17.57
C ARG A 4 12.20 4.70 -16.24
N LEU A 5 12.91 4.34 -15.17
CA LEU A 5 12.31 4.03 -13.86
C LEU A 5 13.02 4.78 -12.73
N ALA A 6 12.25 5.45 -11.88
CA ALA A 6 12.68 5.93 -10.58
C ALA A 6 12.26 4.93 -9.50
N ILE A 7 13.21 4.31 -8.80
CA ILE A 7 12.94 3.52 -7.60
C ILE A 7 13.14 4.44 -6.39
N ILE A 8 12.12 4.57 -5.55
CA ILE A 8 12.08 5.50 -4.42
C ILE A 8 12.05 4.72 -3.11
N ILE A 9 13.01 4.93 -2.23
CA ILE A 9 13.01 4.37 -0.88
C ILE A 9 12.91 5.50 0.14
N PRO A 10 11.75 5.68 0.79
CA PRO A 10 11.64 6.44 2.03
C PRO A 10 12.31 5.63 3.15
N ALA A 11 13.53 6.01 3.53
CA ALA A 11 14.35 5.26 4.47
C ALA A 11 14.28 5.85 5.88
N TYR A 12 14.11 4.98 6.87
CA TYR A 12 14.16 5.36 8.28
C TYR A 12 14.85 4.30 9.15
N LYS A 13 14.77 3.02 8.76
CA LYS A 13 15.31 1.89 9.51
C LYS A 13 16.50 1.30 8.77
N ALA A 14 17.62 1.13 9.48
CA ALA A 14 18.82 0.55 8.90
C ALA A 14 18.80 -0.99 8.86
N THR A 15 17.99 -1.63 9.69
CA THR A 15 18.06 -3.09 9.95
C THR A 15 17.95 -3.93 8.68
N PHE A 16 17.02 -3.63 7.79
CA PHE A 16 16.77 -4.41 6.58
C PHE A 16 17.18 -3.70 5.29
N LEU A 17 17.58 -2.42 5.38
CA LEU A 17 18.00 -1.62 4.24
C LEU A 17 19.12 -2.27 3.40
N PRO A 18 20.15 -2.92 3.99
CA PRO A 18 21.15 -3.63 3.19
C PRO A 18 20.52 -4.71 2.30
N ALA A 19 19.57 -5.49 2.79
CA ALA A 19 18.92 -6.54 2.00
C ALA A 19 18.06 -5.95 0.85
N ALA A 20 17.36 -4.83 1.11
CA ALA A 20 16.63 -4.09 0.08
C ALA A 20 17.59 -3.58 -1.01
N LEU A 21 18.67 -2.91 -0.63
CA LEU A 21 19.68 -2.38 -1.56
C LEU A 21 20.41 -3.48 -2.32
N ASP A 22 20.75 -4.60 -1.69
CA ASP A 22 21.34 -5.76 -2.36
C ASP A 22 20.41 -6.29 -3.45
N SER A 23 19.11 -6.41 -3.19
CA SER A 23 18.12 -6.88 -4.16
C SER A 23 17.97 -5.93 -5.35
N ILE A 24 18.06 -4.61 -5.13
CA ILE A 24 18.02 -3.59 -6.17
C ILE A 24 19.35 -3.58 -6.95
N ALA A 25 20.49 -3.69 -6.26
CA ALA A 25 21.77 -3.76 -6.91
C ALA A 25 21.95 -5.04 -7.76
N ALA A 26 21.23 -6.12 -7.43
CA ALA A 26 21.24 -7.38 -8.17
C ALA A 26 20.35 -7.40 -9.41
N GLN A 27 19.61 -6.32 -9.71
CA GLN A 27 18.74 -6.29 -10.89
C GLN A 27 19.49 -6.54 -12.19
N THR A 28 18.96 -7.40 -13.07
CA THR A 28 19.54 -7.73 -14.39
C THR A 28 19.50 -6.54 -15.34
N CYS A 29 18.47 -5.72 -15.26
CA CYS A 29 18.34 -4.47 -16.00
C CYS A 29 18.62 -3.27 -15.08
N LYS A 30 19.50 -2.36 -15.51
CA LYS A 30 19.90 -1.16 -14.75
C LYS A 30 19.28 0.15 -15.28
N ASP A 31 18.23 0.07 -16.08
CA ASP A 31 17.55 1.26 -16.61
C ASP A 31 16.64 1.91 -15.54
N PHE A 32 17.27 2.22 -14.41
CA PHE A 32 16.64 2.92 -13.29
C PHE A 32 17.63 3.78 -12.52
N THR A 33 17.10 4.81 -11.87
CA THR A 33 17.80 5.59 -10.83
C THR A 33 17.17 5.26 -9.48
N LEU A 34 17.99 4.94 -8.48
CA LEU A 34 17.54 4.74 -7.10
C LEU A 34 17.61 6.07 -6.33
N TYR A 35 16.51 6.45 -5.70
CA TYR A 35 16.40 7.62 -4.82
C TYR A 35 16.16 7.15 -3.39
N VAL A 36 17.07 7.48 -2.48
CA VAL A 36 16.93 7.15 -1.04
C VAL A 36 16.74 8.43 -0.26
N GLY A 37 15.53 8.63 0.25
CA GLY A 37 15.16 9.77 1.08
C GLY A 37 15.19 9.39 2.57
N ASP A 38 16.28 9.76 3.27
CA ASP A 38 16.46 9.52 4.70
C ASP A 38 15.59 10.49 5.52
N ASP A 39 14.62 9.95 6.21
CA ASP A 39 13.61 10.67 7.02
C ASP A 39 14.18 11.16 8.39
N CYS A 40 15.36 11.75 8.38
CA CYS A 40 16.07 12.14 9.61
C CYS A 40 16.25 10.96 10.57
N SER A 41 16.66 9.81 10.04
CA SER A 41 16.84 8.59 10.82
C SER A 41 17.89 8.77 11.93
N PRO A 42 17.68 8.22 13.14
CA PRO A 42 18.73 8.14 14.14
C PRO A 42 19.80 7.09 13.82
N GLU A 43 19.57 6.26 12.78
CA GLU A 43 20.45 5.17 12.36
C GLU A 43 21.34 5.62 11.18
N PRO A 44 22.50 4.99 10.94
CA PRO A 44 23.49 5.43 9.94
C PRO A 44 23.10 4.98 8.52
N ILE A 45 22.01 5.51 7.99
CA ILE A 45 21.50 5.21 6.63
C ILE A 45 22.54 5.58 5.57
N ASP A 46 23.18 6.73 5.70
CA ASP A 46 24.23 7.23 4.82
C ASP A 46 25.39 6.24 4.62
N ASN A 47 25.92 5.69 5.73
CA ASN A 47 26.99 4.72 5.70
C ASN A 47 26.61 3.39 4.98
N ILE A 48 25.32 3.04 5.03
CA ILE A 48 24.82 1.87 4.31
C ILE A 48 24.74 2.17 2.82
N VAL A 49 24.11 3.30 2.46
CA VAL A 49 23.87 3.72 1.08
C VAL A 49 25.17 3.91 0.31
N GLU A 50 26.21 4.46 0.94
CA GLU A 50 27.52 4.72 0.32
C GLU A 50 28.15 3.48 -0.30
N ARG A 51 27.89 2.28 0.23
CA ARG A 51 28.42 0.99 -0.29
C ARG A 51 27.85 0.58 -1.65
N TYR A 52 26.84 1.31 -2.13
CA TYR A 52 26.13 0.98 -3.37
C TYR A 52 26.36 1.99 -4.49
N ARG A 53 27.06 3.12 -4.25
CA ARG A 53 27.30 4.16 -5.26
C ARG A 53 28.02 3.66 -6.51
N ASP A 54 28.95 2.71 -6.34
CA ASP A 54 29.69 2.13 -7.45
C ASP A 54 28.93 0.99 -8.16
N LYS A 55 27.77 0.57 -7.65
CA LYS A 55 26.98 -0.57 -8.15
C LYS A 55 25.78 -0.16 -8.98
N ILE A 56 25.16 0.96 -8.63
CA ILE A 56 23.92 1.47 -9.23
C ILE A 56 23.92 3.00 -9.25
N GLU A 57 23.20 3.59 -10.21
CA GLU A 57 22.96 5.02 -10.17
C GLU A 57 22.03 5.37 -8.98
N LEU A 58 22.55 6.19 -8.03
CA LEU A 58 21.94 6.41 -6.75
C LEU A 58 22.03 7.88 -6.33
N VAL A 59 20.87 8.42 -5.92
CA VAL A 59 20.73 9.73 -5.30
C VAL A 59 20.31 9.52 -3.84
N TYR A 60 21.07 10.09 -2.91
CA TYR A 60 20.75 10.07 -1.48
C TYR A 60 20.55 11.47 -0.98
N GLN A 61 19.49 11.67 -0.21
CA GLN A 61 19.20 12.92 0.49
C GLN A 61 18.71 12.61 1.90
N ARG A 62 19.40 13.20 2.90
CA ARG A 62 18.91 13.24 4.27
C ARG A 62 18.06 14.49 4.49
N PHE A 63 16.87 14.31 5.01
CA PHE A 63 15.99 15.42 5.38
C PHE A 63 16.25 15.91 6.81
N ASP A 64 15.96 17.18 7.07
CA ASP A 64 16.24 17.81 8.39
C ASP A 64 15.28 17.35 9.50
N THR A 65 14.11 16.80 9.13
CA THR A 65 13.06 16.40 10.09
C THR A 65 12.44 15.07 9.72
N ASN A 66 12.08 14.27 10.74
CA ASN A 66 11.24 13.10 10.57
C ASN A 66 9.80 13.53 10.23
N LEU A 67 9.38 13.27 9.00
CA LEU A 67 8.03 13.56 8.52
C LEU A 67 7.13 12.32 8.56
N GLY A 68 7.67 11.15 8.21
CA GLY A 68 6.90 9.89 8.14
C GLY A 68 6.35 9.44 9.49
N GLY A 69 6.94 9.87 10.59
CA GLY A 69 6.38 9.67 11.93
C GLY A 69 5.09 10.45 12.21
N LYS A 70 4.80 11.49 11.40
CA LYS A 70 3.60 12.34 11.51
C LYS A 70 2.66 12.17 10.35
N ASP A 71 3.20 12.20 9.13
CA ASP A 71 2.48 12.04 7.86
C ASP A 71 3.34 11.21 6.90
N LEU A 72 3.03 9.92 6.85
CA LEU A 72 3.79 8.98 6.02
C LEU A 72 3.59 9.23 4.52
N VAL A 73 2.41 9.67 4.10
CA VAL A 73 2.14 10.02 2.70
C VAL A 73 2.97 11.23 2.29
N ALA A 74 3.02 12.27 3.11
CA ALA A 74 3.87 13.43 2.85
C ALA A 74 5.36 13.06 2.77
N GLN A 75 5.81 12.05 3.54
CA GLN A 75 7.18 11.51 3.41
C GLN A 75 7.38 10.81 2.06
N TRP A 76 6.41 10.02 1.59
CA TRP A 76 6.47 9.42 0.24
C TRP A 76 6.57 10.49 -0.84
N GLU A 77 5.70 11.51 -0.77
CA GLU A 77 5.64 12.61 -1.73
C GLU A 77 6.98 13.38 -1.83
N ARG A 78 7.59 13.72 -0.68
CA ARG A 78 8.88 14.43 -0.72
C ARG A 78 10.03 13.55 -1.22
N CYS A 79 9.97 12.23 -1.02
CA CYS A 79 10.95 11.31 -1.60
C CYS A 79 10.75 11.18 -3.12
N ILE A 80 9.51 11.11 -3.60
CA ILE A 80 9.19 11.11 -5.03
C ILE A 80 9.65 12.41 -5.69
N ALA A 81 9.53 13.54 -5.00
CA ALA A 81 9.98 14.85 -5.49
C ALA A 81 11.50 14.95 -5.69
N MET A 82 12.30 14.02 -5.16
CA MET A 82 13.73 13.91 -5.46
C MET A 82 13.99 13.39 -6.88
N SER A 83 13.05 12.62 -7.45
CA SER A 83 13.17 12.03 -8.77
C SER A 83 13.01 13.09 -9.88
N GLN A 84 13.56 12.78 -11.07
CA GLN A 84 13.60 13.76 -12.18
C GLN A 84 12.44 13.52 -13.16
N ASN A 85 12.77 13.02 -14.34
CA ASN A 85 11.82 12.88 -15.44
C ASN A 85 11.64 11.41 -15.87
N GLU A 86 11.93 10.46 -14.99
CA GLU A 86 11.67 9.06 -15.26
C GLU A 86 10.17 8.86 -15.48
N PRO A 87 9.74 8.23 -16.59
CA PRO A 87 8.32 8.10 -16.91
C PRO A 87 7.54 7.18 -15.97
N TYR A 88 8.26 6.30 -15.22
CA TYR A 88 7.66 5.40 -14.24
C TYR A 88 8.30 5.59 -12.87
N ILE A 89 7.49 5.40 -11.82
CA ILE A 89 7.88 5.54 -10.42
C ILE A 89 7.53 4.26 -9.69
N TRP A 90 8.48 3.73 -8.92
CA TRP A 90 8.30 2.60 -8.03
C TRP A 90 8.56 3.04 -6.59
N LEU A 91 7.51 3.24 -5.81
CA LEU A 91 7.65 3.48 -4.38
C LEU A 91 7.95 2.14 -3.69
N PHE A 92 9.19 1.96 -3.31
CA PHE A 92 9.68 0.76 -2.65
C PHE A 92 9.84 1.00 -1.14
N SER A 93 10.35 0.02 -0.37
CA SER A 93 10.54 0.14 1.07
C SER A 93 11.98 -0.12 1.48
N ASP A 94 12.31 0.25 2.73
CA ASP A 94 13.62 -0.02 3.34
C ASP A 94 13.72 -1.41 3.99
N ASP A 95 12.68 -2.27 3.84
CA ASP A 95 12.64 -3.59 4.48
C ASP A 95 12.22 -4.77 3.56
N ASP A 96 11.75 -4.50 2.35
CA ASP A 96 11.35 -5.52 1.38
C ASP A 96 12.46 -5.84 0.37
N VAL A 97 12.28 -6.88 -0.43
CA VAL A 97 13.24 -7.29 -1.45
C VAL A 97 12.53 -7.58 -2.77
N MET A 98 13.24 -7.45 -3.90
CA MET A 98 12.74 -7.79 -5.23
C MET A 98 13.59 -8.89 -5.87
N GLU A 99 12.97 -9.76 -6.68
CA GLU A 99 13.71 -10.73 -7.46
C GLU A 99 14.60 -10.07 -8.54
N PRO A 100 15.71 -10.68 -8.97
CA PRO A 100 16.72 -10.03 -9.82
C PRO A 100 16.20 -9.54 -11.18
N ASN A 101 15.09 -10.05 -11.67
CA ASN A 101 14.53 -9.76 -12.99
C ASN A 101 13.30 -8.82 -12.94
N CYS A 102 13.01 -8.20 -11.79
CA CYS A 102 11.82 -7.34 -11.64
C CYS A 102 11.85 -6.14 -12.60
N VAL A 103 12.97 -5.40 -12.65
CA VAL A 103 13.06 -4.23 -13.54
C VAL A 103 12.98 -4.64 -15.02
N GLU A 104 13.67 -5.70 -15.43
CA GLU A 104 13.63 -6.22 -16.78
C GLU A 104 12.21 -6.61 -17.21
N ASN A 105 11.50 -7.39 -16.36
CA ASN A 105 10.14 -7.83 -16.65
C ASN A 105 9.14 -6.68 -16.65
N LEU A 106 9.30 -5.70 -15.77
CA LEU A 106 8.49 -4.49 -15.78
C LEU A 106 8.60 -3.75 -17.11
N LEU A 107 9.83 -3.44 -17.51
CA LEU A 107 10.08 -2.66 -18.72
C LEU A 107 9.63 -3.41 -19.98
N LYS A 108 9.81 -4.73 -20.00
CA LYS A 108 9.27 -5.59 -21.05
C LYS A 108 7.75 -5.57 -21.08
N GLN A 109 7.08 -5.67 -19.92
CA GLN A 109 5.60 -5.63 -19.84
C GLN A 109 5.05 -4.27 -20.29
N ILE A 110 5.74 -3.18 -19.97
CA ILE A 110 5.40 -1.84 -20.46
C ILE A 110 5.50 -1.78 -21.99
N GLU A 111 6.57 -2.33 -22.58
CA GLU A 111 6.76 -2.40 -24.04
C GLU A 111 5.70 -3.29 -24.71
N ASP A 112 5.46 -4.48 -24.19
CA ASP A 112 4.48 -5.45 -24.72
C ASP A 112 3.06 -4.88 -24.72
N THR A 113 2.72 -4.08 -23.70
CA THR A 113 1.44 -3.39 -23.59
C THR A 113 1.44 -2.00 -24.25
N LYS A 114 2.56 -1.56 -24.85
CA LYS A 114 2.74 -0.23 -25.45
C LYS A 114 2.39 0.91 -24.49
N GLY A 115 2.65 0.74 -23.20
CA GLY A 115 2.34 1.71 -22.15
C GLY A 115 0.84 1.96 -21.95
N ALA A 116 -0.02 0.99 -22.29
CA ALA A 116 -1.48 1.16 -22.21
C ALA A 116 -2.01 1.35 -20.79
N TYR A 117 -1.26 0.94 -19.78
CA TYR A 117 -1.65 1.00 -18.38
C TYR A 117 -0.84 2.06 -17.61
N HIS A 118 -1.49 2.66 -16.63
CA HIS A 118 -0.83 3.59 -15.71
C HIS A 118 -0.34 2.94 -14.42
N LEU A 119 -0.80 1.71 -14.14
CA LEU A 119 -0.44 0.96 -12.96
C LEU A 119 -0.07 -0.47 -13.34
N TYR A 120 1.14 -0.89 -12.94
CA TYR A 120 1.69 -2.23 -13.11
C TYR A 120 1.87 -2.87 -11.73
N HIS A 121 1.51 -4.15 -11.60
CA HIS A 121 1.48 -4.86 -10.33
C HIS A 121 2.37 -6.12 -10.37
N PHE A 122 3.15 -6.32 -9.32
CA PHE A 122 3.88 -7.56 -9.08
C PHE A 122 3.16 -8.42 -8.05
N ASP A 123 3.06 -9.71 -8.32
CA ASP A 123 2.72 -10.67 -7.28
C ASP A 123 3.83 -10.74 -6.22
N SER A 124 3.49 -11.24 -5.03
CA SER A 124 4.42 -11.25 -3.91
C SER A 124 4.45 -12.57 -3.15
N TYR A 125 5.52 -12.73 -2.41
CA TYR A 125 5.65 -13.74 -1.36
C TYR A 125 6.04 -13.09 -0.03
N ARG A 126 5.75 -13.77 1.06
CA ARG A 126 6.12 -13.29 2.38
C ARG A 126 7.44 -13.91 2.85
N ILE A 127 8.30 -13.09 3.42
CA ILE A 127 9.53 -13.50 4.11
C ILE A 127 9.48 -13.10 5.59
N ASP A 128 10.20 -13.81 6.44
CA ASP A 128 10.39 -13.48 7.85
C ASP A 128 11.50 -12.41 8.04
N GLU A 129 11.79 -12.04 9.29
CA GLU A 129 12.86 -11.08 9.62
C GLU A 129 14.24 -11.52 9.13
N LYS A 130 14.48 -12.80 8.95
CA LYS A 130 15.75 -13.37 8.45
C LYS A 130 15.80 -13.50 6.93
N GLY A 131 14.74 -13.08 6.23
CA GLY A 131 14.61 -13.22 4.77
C GLY A 131 14.20 -14.62 4.32
N LYS A 132 13.79 -15.52 5.24
CA LYS A 132 13.34 -16.86 4.87
C LYS A 132 11.91 -16.82 4.33
N PHE A 133 11.68 -17.50 3.21
CA PHE A 133 10.36 -17.69 2.61
C PHE A 133 9.37 -18.30 3.60
N GLU A 134 8.17 -17.71 3.71
CA GLU A 134 7.08 -18.21 4.54
C GLU A 134 5.86 -18.65 3.73
N LEU A 135 5.43 -17.85 2.74
CA LEU A 135 4.17 -18.05 2.05
C LEU A 135 4.14 -17.33 0.70
N LEU A 136 3.75 -18.04 -0.36
CA LEU A 136 3.37 -17.41 -1.62
C LEU A 136 1.97 -16.78 -1.49
N ARG A 137 1.82 -15.54 -1.93
CA ARG A 137 0.53 -14.87 -1.94
C ARG A 137 -0.31 -15.35 -3.13
N LYS A 138 -1.62 -15.14 -3.03
CA LYS A 138 -2.52 -15.44 -4.14
C LYS A 138 -2.25 -14.50 -5.30
N PRO A 139 -1.96 -15.03 -6.50
CA PRO A 139 -1.67 -14.19 -7.65
C PRO A 139 -2.90 -13.42 -8.09
N TYR A 140 -2.64 -12.25 -8.69
CA TYR A 140 -3.64 -11.44 -9.34
C TYR A 140 -3.91 -11.91 -10.77
N PRO A 141 -5.06 -11.55 -11.37
CA PRO A 141 -5.28 -11.72 -12.82
C PRO A 141 -4.25 -10.91 -13.61
N SER A 142 -4.00 -11.30 -14.86
CA SER A 142 -3.08 -10.58 -15.76
C SER A 142 -3.49 -9.13 -15.98
N VAL A 143 -4.80 -8.86 -16.06
CA VAL A 143 -5.41 -7.52 -16.11
C VAL A 143 -6.66 -7.53 -15.27
N PHE A 144 -6.91 -6.46 -14.53
CA PHE A 144 -8.12 -6.29 -13.73
C PHE A 144 -8.47 -4.80 -13.56
N ASN A 145 -9.75 -4.51 -13.38
CA ASN A 145 -10.22 -3.13 -13.21
C ASN A 145 -10.07 -2.66 -11.75
N ALA A 146 -10.16 -1.35 -11.55
CA ALA A 146 -10.01 -0.73 -10.25
C ALA A 146 -11.04 -1.22 -9.20
N TYR A 147 -12.28 -1.46 -9.63
CA TYR A 147 -13.31 -1.93 -8.70
C TYR A 147 -13.12 -3.39 -8.29
N ASP A 148 -12.72 -4.26 -9.21
CA ASP A 148 -12.38 -5.67 -8.88
C ASP A 148 -11.19 -5.76 -7.93
N PHE A 149 -10.18 -4.89 -8.10
CA PHE A 149 -9.09 -4.74 -7.14
C PHE A 149 -9.61 -4.32 -5.77
N TYR A 150 -10.36 -3.20 -5.70
CA TYR A 150 -10.97 -2.71 -4.47
C TYR A 150 -11.78 -3.78 -3.75
N LYS A 151 -12.74 -4.37 -4.45
CA LYS A 151 -13.63 -5.43 -3.94
C LYS A 151 -12.85 -6.64 -3.45
N GLY A 152 -11.87 -7.09 -4.24
CA GLY A 152 -11.02 -8.23 -3.86
C GLY A 152 -10.22 -7.97 -2.59
N LYS A 153 -9.65 -6.76 -2.44
CA LYS A 153 -8.93 -6.33 -1.23
C LYS A 153 -9.85 -6.21 -0.02
N MET A 154 -11.02 -5.57 -0.17
CA MET A 154 -11.97 -5.37 0.93
C MET A 154 -12.53 -6.69 1.46
N LEU A 155 -12.78 -7.65 0.60
CA LEU A 155 -13.31 -8.97 0.95
C LEU A 155 -12.21 -10.01 1.29
N GLY A 156 -10.94 -9.60 1.33
CA GLY A 156 -9.83 -10.49 1.71
C GLY A 156 -9.45 -11.53 0.66
N LYS A 157 -9.82 -11.32 -0.60
CA LYS A 157 -9.42 -12.19 -1.71
C LYS A 157 -7.96 -11.99 -2.09
N TYR A 158 -7.47 -10.76 -2.00
CA TYR A 158 -6.10 -10.35 -2.29
C TYR A 158 -5.50 -9.56 -1.13
N ASP A 159 -4.20 -9.70 -0.92
CA ASP A 159 -3.40 -8.74 -0.15
C ASP A 159 -2.95 -7.61 -1.09
N SER A 160 -2.49 -6.50 -0.56
CA SER A 160 -1.87 -5.43 -1.34
C SER A 160 -0.89 -4.68 -0.45
N TYR A 161 0.29 -4.46 -0.98
CA TYR A 161 1.37 -3.71 -0.34
C TYR A 161 1.88 -2.63 -1.30
N VAL A 162 2.43 -1.55 -0.74
CA VAL A 162 2.92 -0.41 -1.54
C VAL A 162 3.94 -0.86 -2.58
N VAL A 163 4.87 -1.73 -2.18
CA VAL A 163 6.02 -2.18 -2.97
C VAL A 163 5.67 -3.02 -4.19
N GLU A 164 4.43 -3.51 -4.28
CA GLU A 164 3.97 -4.35 -5.39
C GLU A 164 3.61 -3.54 -6.64
N ASN A 165 3.55 -2.21 -6.53
CA ASN A 165 2.95 -1.38 -7.57
C ASN A 165 3.92 -0.35 -8.13
N VAL A 166 3.97 -0.28 -9.47
CA VAL A 166 4.73 0.71 -10.25
C VAL A 166 3.74 1.52 -11.08
N PHE A 167 3.88 2.81 -11.07
CA PHE A 167 2.92 3.71 -11.72
C PHE A 167 3.60 4.70 -12.66
N SER A 168 2.88 5.16 -13.67
CA SER A 168 3.37 6.19 -14.56
C SER A 168 3.43 7.54 -13.83
N ARG A 169 4.49 8.31 -14.07
CA ARG A 169 4.60 9.69 -13.57
C ARG A 169 3.41 10.54 -14.01
N TRP A 170 2.95 10.33 -15.22
CA TRP A 170 1.80 11.06 -15.76
C TRP A 170 0.56 10.91 -14.86
N ILE A 171 0.18 9.68 -14.47
CA ILE A 171 -1.02 9.48 -13.64
C ILE A 171 -0.83 10.04 -12.23
N TYR A 172 0.38 9.93 -11.67
CA TYR A 172 0.72 10.51 -10.39
C TYR A 172 0.51 12.03 -10.38
N GLU A 173 1.00 12.73 -11.40
CA GLU A 173 0.87 14.17 -11.54
C GLU A 173 -0.59 14.59 -11.83
N GLN A 174 -1.28 13.88 -12.73
CA GLN A 174 -2.68 14.18 -13.07
C GLN A 174 -3.63 13.96 -11.88
N SER A 175 -3.31 13.01 -11.00
CA SER A 175 -4.12 12.73 -9.81
C SER A 175 -3.80 13.64 -8.63
N GLY A 176 -2.75 14.47 -8.72
CA GLY A 176 -2.29 15.33 -7.64
C GLY A 176 -1.60 14.57 -6.51
N GLY A 177 -0.92 13.45 -6.84
CA GLY A 177 -0.19 12.64 -5.88
C GLY A 177 -1.02 11.52 -5.22
N PHE A 178 -0.58 11.10 -4.04
CA PHE A 178 -1.24 10.04 -3.28
C PHE A 178 -2.48 10.54 -2.54
N LYS A 179 -3.54 9.71 -2.50
CA LYS A 179 -4.67 9.93 -1.61
C LYS A 179 -4.23 9.74 -0.16
N ASN A 180 -4.37 10.78 0.67
CA ASN A 180 -3.93 10.71 2.06
C ASN A 180 -5.08 10.41 3.02
N PHE A 181 -4.87 9.41 3.90
CA PHE A 181 -5.66 9.13 5.09
C PHE A 181 -4.75 9.06 6.31
N ASP A 182 -5.31 9.25 7.49
CA ASP A 182 -4.53 9.21 8.73
C ASP A 182 -3.71 7.91 8.85
N LEU A 183 -2.46 8.03 9.30
CA LEU A 183 -1.48 6.94 9.37
C LEU A 183 -1.16 6.28 8.01
N ALA A 184 -1.46 6.92 6.88
CA ALA A 184 -1.47 6.33 5.53
C ALA A 184 -2.34 5.06 5.43
N TRP A 185 -3.27 4.85 6.36
CA TRP A 185 -4.05 3.62 6.47
C TRP A 185 -5.14 3.56 5.41
N GLY A 186 -4.88 2.79 4.34
CA GLY A 186 -5.71 2.71 3.12
C GLY A 186 -5.34 3.71 2.04
N SER A 187 -4.32 4.57 2.26
CA SER A 187 -3.86 5.57 1.29
C SER A 187 -3.33 4.93 0.01
N ASP A 188 -2.55 3.86 0.13
CA ASP A 188 -2.04 3.07 -0.98
C ASP A 188 -3.18 2.47 -1.81
N VAL A 189 -4.11 1.77 -1.17
CA VAL A 189 -5.26 1.13 -1.86
C VAL A 189 -6.11 2.17 -2.60
N ALA A 190 -6.41 3.31 -1.95
CA ALA A 190 -7.17 4.38 -2.60
C ALA A 190 -6.42 4.97 -3.80
N THR A 191 -5.11 5.16 -3.68
CA THR A 191 -4.27 5.67 -4.76
C THR A 191 -4.24 4.70 -5.94
N TRP A 192 -4.10 3.39 -5.67
CA TRP A 192 -4.16 2.37 -6.72
C TRP A 192 -5.51 2.34 -7.42
N CYS A 193 -6.61 2.53 -6.67
CA CYS A 193 -7.95 2.68 -7.26
C CYS A 193 -8.04 3.89 -8.19
N ILE A 194 -7.47 5.03 -7.80
CA ILE A 194 -7.45 6.24 -8.63
C ILE A 194 -6.59 6.01 -9.87
N PHE A 195 -5.36 5.51 -9.71
CA PHE A 195 -4.41 5.35 -10.81
C PHE A 195 -4.84 4.30 -11.84
N SER A 196 -5.63 3.31 -11.42
CA SER A 196 -6.14 2.25 -12.31
C SER A 196 -7.57 2.48 -12.79
N HIS A 197 -8.22 3.60 -12.42
CA HIS A 197 -9.64 3.82 -12.69
C HIS A 197 -10.01 3.67 -14.17
N ASP A 198 -9.29 4.33 -15.06
CA ASP A 198 -9.63 4.39 -16.49
C ASP A 198 -9.10 3.21 -17.30
N LYS A 199 -7.89 2.70 -16.97
CA LYS A 199 -7.18 1.71 -17.78
C LYS A 199 -7.07 0.35 -17.12
N GLY A 200 -7.43 0.24 -15.85
CA GLY A 200 -7.17 -0.95 -15.05
C GLY A 200 -5.71 -1.06 -14.60
N MET A 201 -5.39 -2.21 -14.08
CA MET A 201 -4.07 -2.59 -13.55
C MET A 201 -3.56 -3.80 -14.34
N CYS A 202 -2.28 -3.82 -14.69
CA CYS A 202 -1.63 -4.89 -15.44
C CYS A 202 -0.61 -5.62 -14.56
N SER A 203 -0.72 -6.94 -14.41
CA SER A 203 0.27 -7.73 -13.70
C SER A 203 1.54 -7.94 -14.52
N VAL A 204 2.69 -7.89 -13.85
CA VAL A 204 4.02 -8.15 -14.41
C VAL A 204 4.37 -9.62 -14.13
N PRO A 205 4.42 -10.49 -15.16
CA PRO A 205 4.67 -11.90 -14.95
C PRO A 205 6.16 -12.20 -14.75
N GLY A 206 6.47 -13.35 -14.11
CA GLY A 206 7.81 -13.94 -14.09
C GLY A 206 8.78 -13.29 -13.10
N ALA A 207 8.31 -12.41 -12.21
CA ALA A 207 9.09 -11.84 -11.13
C ALA A 207 8.18 -11.55 -9.92
N LEU A 208 8.74 -11.64 -8.72
CA LEU A 208 8.00 -11.50 -7.46
C LEU A 208 8.69 -10.52 -6.52
N ILE A 209 7.87 -9.93 -5.64
CA ILE A 209 8.33 -9.08 -4.53
C ILE A 209 8.30 -9.88 -3.22
N GLY A 210 9.39 -9.88 -2.49
CA GLY A 210 9.48 -10.48 -1.15
C GLY A 210 9.09 -9.46 -0.09
N TRP A 211 7.81 -9.48 0.33
CA TRP A 211 7.33 -8.63 1.42
C TRP A 211 7.76 -9.19 2.79
N ARG A 212 8.42 -8.35 3.59
CA ARG A 212 8.95 -8.75 4.90
C ARG A 212 7.95 -8.54 6.03
N ARG A 213 7.68 -9.63 6.75
CA ARG A 213 6.95 -9.57 8.01
C ARG A 213 7.94 -9.43 9.17
N SER A 214 7.90 -8.29 9.83
CA SER A 214 8.78 -8.01 10.99
C SER A 214 8.02 -7.34 12.13
N SER A 215 8.66 -7.32 13.30
CA SER A 215 8.19 -6.55 14.46
C SER A 215 8.25 -5.03 14.26
N GLN A 216 8.96 -4.58 13.24
CA GLN A 216 9.15 -3.16 12.88
C GLN A 216 8.11 -2.64 11.89
N ASN A 217 7.23 -3.49 11.33
CA ASN A 217 6.17 -3.03 10.45
C ASN A 217 5.21 -2.07 11.16
N ILE A 218 4.62 -1.13 10.41
CA ILE A 218 3.61 -0.17 10.91
C ILE A 218 2.26 -0.87 11.18
N THR A 219 2.01 -2.00 10.54
CA THR A 219 0.74 -2.72 10.60
C THR A 219 0.32 -3.18 12.01
N PRO A 220 1.20 -3.64 12.93
CA PRO A 220 0.79 -4.01 14.28
C PRO A 220 0.25 -2.82 15.06
N THR A 221 -0.95 -2.99 15.66
CA THR A 221 -1.56 -1.97 16.51
C THR A 221 -1.01 -2.09 17.94
N LYS A 222 -0.25 -1.10 18.39
CA LYS A 222 0.50 -1.16 19.66
C LYS A 222 -0.18 -0.41 20.82
N SER A 223 -1.15 0.48 20.54
CA SER A 223 -1.83 1.28 21.55
C SER A 223 -3.30 1.47 21.23
N ARG A 224 -4.09 1.90 22.24
CA ARG A 224 -5.49 2.30 22.07
C ARG A 224 -5.61 3.47 21.11
N GLU A 225 -4.79 4.49 21.24
CA GLU A 225 -4.77 5.66 20.37
C GLU A 225 -4.58 5.25 18.91
N THR A 226 -3.56 4.42 18.63
CA THR A 226 -3.32 3.90 17.28
C THR A 226 -4.50 3.09 16.75
N ALA A 227 -5.19 2.30 17.62
CA ALA A 227 -6.37 1.54 17.25
C ALA A 227 -7.54 2.46 16.86
N GLU A 228 -7.78 3.51 17.64
CA GLU A 228 -8.83 4.50 17.39
C GLU A 228 -8.56 5.25 16.08
N ARG A 229 -7.32 5.71 15.86
CA ARG A 229 -6.91 6.37 14.59
C ARG A 229 -7.09 5.44 13.39
N LYS A 230 -6.67 4.19 13.47
CA LYS A 230 -6.84 3.21 12.37
C LYS A 230 -8.30 2.92 12.06
N LEU A 231 -9.16 2.77 13.10
CA LEU A 231 -10.59 2.56 12.88
C LEU A 231 -11.23 3.76 12.18
N MET A 232 -10.87 4.98 12.58
CA MET A 232 -11.39 6.20 11.94
C MET A 232 -10.85 6.36 10.52
N ALA A 233 -9.59 6.02 10.26
CA ALA A 233 -9.03 6.01 8.92
C ALA A 233 -9.69 4.96 8.01
N ASP A 234 -9.93 3.72 8.49
CA ASP A 234 -10.73 2.72 7.77
C ASP A 234 -12.12 3.27 7.41
N CYS A 235 -12.78 3.95 8.37
CA CYS A 235 -14.09 4.55 8.13
C CYS A 235 -14.02 5.65 7.05
N ALA A 236 -13.07 6.57 7.15
CA ALA A 236 -12.88 7.64 6.17
C ALA A 236 -12.57 7.09 4.76
N PHE A 237 -11.73 6.05 4.67
CA PHE A 237 -11.43 5.35 3.43
C PHE A 237 -12.68 4.71 2.81
N LEU A 238 -13.51 3.99 3.60
CA LEU A 238 -14.75 3.39 3.11
C LEU A 238 -15.79 4.43 2.67
N CYS A 239 -15.88 5.55 3.38
CA CYS A 239 -16.74 6.68 3.00
C CYS A 239 -16.28 7.29 1.66
N TRP A 240 -14.96 7.49 1.50
CA TRP A 240 -14.39 7.93 0.22
C TRP A 240 -14.70 6.94 -0.90
N ALA A 241 -14.48 5.65 -0.68
CA ALA A 241 -14.72 4.61 -1.67
C ALA A 241 -16.19 4.52 -2.10
N TYR A 242 -17.12 4.76 -1.16
CA TYR A 242 -18.54 4.83 -1.48
C TYR A 242 -18.86 5.93 -2.48
N HIS A 243 -18.29 7.10 -2.32
CA HIS A 243 -18.47 8.21 -3.27
C HIS A 243 -17.75 7.96 -4.59
N PHE A 244 -16.54 7.38 -4.53
CA PHE A 244 -15.73 7.09 -5.72
C PHE A 244 -16.37 6.02 -6.62
N TYR A 245 -16.96 5.00 -6.03
CA TYR A 245 -17.62 3.87 -6.70
C TYR A 245 -19.15 3.90 -6.59
N HIS A 246 -19.76 5.09 -6.49
CA HIS A 246 -21.20 5.24 -6.27
C HIS A 246 -22.08 4.58 -7.36
N HIS A 247 -21.54 4.32 -8.54
CA HIS A 247 -22.20 3.65 -9.67
C HIS A 247 -22.16 2.12 -9.58
N GLU A 248 -21.36 1.56 -8.69
CA GLU A 248 -21.24 0.11 -8.52
C GLU A 248 -22.38 -0.43 -7.64
N ALA A 249 -23.14 -1.39 -8.19
CA ALA A 249 -24.38 -1.85 -7.56
C ALA A 249 -24.19 -2.50 -6.17
N ASP A 250 -23.04 -3.06 -5.89
CA ASP A 250 -22.74 -3.77 -4.64
C ASP A 250 -21.75 -3.04 -3.71
N ILE A 251 -21.42 -1.77 -4.01
CA ILE A 251 -20.48 -0.98 -3.19
C ILE A 251 -20.91 -0.90 -1.71
N TRP A 252 -22.22 -0.77 -1.46
CA TRP A 252 -22.76 -0.77 -0.10
C TRP A 252 -22.43 -2.09 0.62
N GLN A 253 -22.70 -3.22 0.01
CA GLN A 253 -22.48 -4.55 0.60
C GLN A 253 -20.99 -4.80 0.87
N VAL A 254 -20.12 -4.42 -0.06
CA VAL A 254 -18.66 -4.53 0.08
C VAL A 254 -18.18 -3.68 1.26
N ASN A 255 -18.55 -2.41 1.31
CA ASN A 255 -18.16 -1.48 2.38
C ASN A 255 -18.70 -1.90 3.74
N ARG A 256 -19.97 -2.30 3.79
CA ARG A 256 -20.60 -2.80 5.02
C ARG A 256 -19.87 -4.03 5.57
N THR A 257 -19.53 -4.99 4.72
CA THR A 257 -18.78 -6.17 5.12
C THR A 257 -17.42 -5.80 5.69
N ARG A 258 -16.67 -4.95 5.00
CA ARG A 258 -15.37 -4.49 5.47
C ARG A 258 -15.46 -3.69 6.76
N PHE A 259 -16.44 -2.81 6.89
CA PHE A 259 -16.67 -2.03 8.10
C PHE A 259 -16.94 -2.92 9.32
N ILE A 260 -17.78 -3.96 9.18
CA ILE A 260 -18.02 -4.94 10.25
C ILE A 260 -16.73 -5.65 10.65
N ILE A 261 -15.88 -6.02 9.68
CA ILE A 261 -14.58 -6.64 9.96
C ILE A 261 -13.70 -5.71 10.80
N SER A 262 -13.57 -4.45 10.40
CA SER A 262 -12.78 -3.43 11.12
C SER A 262 -13.31 -3.20 12.54
N MET A 263 -14.63 -3.02 12.68
CA MET A 263 -15.26 -2.87 14.00
C MET A 263 -14.98 -4.08 14.91
N CYS A 264 -15.06 -5.29 14.38
CA CYS A 264 -14.77 -6.51 15.13
C CYS A 264 -13.28 -6.65 15.51
N GLN A 265 -12.38 -6.19 14.66
CA GLN A 265 -10.95 -6.20 14.90
C GLN A 265 -10.58 -5.27 16.05
N TYR A 266 -11.14 -4.05 16.06
CA TYR A 266 -10.74 -3.00 17.00
C TYR A 266 -11.59 -2.92 18.28
N LYS A 267 -12.80 -3.51 18.34
CA LYS A 267 -13.76 -3.35 19.45
C LYS A 267 -13.22 -3.57 20.86
N LYS A 268 -12.18 -4.41 21.03
CA LYS A 268 -11.56 -4.67 22.34
C LYS A 268 -10.45 -3.67 22.69
N MET A 269 -10.00 -2.88 21.70
CA MET A 269 -8.86 -1.98 21.82
C MET A 269 -9.28 -0.51 21.89
N VAL A 270 -10.48 -0.18 21.41
CA VAL A 270 -10.96 1.21 21.30
C VAL A 270 -12.09 1.51 22.31
N GLY A 271 -12.29 2.79 22.61
CA GLY A 271 -13.38 3.23 23.47
C GLY A 271 -14.74 3.18 22.79
N SER A 272 -15.80 3.11 23.60
CA SER A 272 -17.19 3.08 23.10
C SER A 272 -17.58 4.35 22.34
N SER A 273 -16.99 5.49 22.66
CA SER A 273 -17.19 6.76 21.94
C SER A 273 -16.68 6.68 20.52
N CYS A 274 -15.47 6.13 20.32
CA CYS A 274 -14.87 5.93 18.97
C CYS A 274 -15.72 4.97 18.13
N LEU A 275 -16.20 3.84 18.72
CA LEU A 275 -17.08 2.91 18.00
C LEU A 275 -18.40 3.57 17.57
N LYS A 276 -18.99 4.40 18.43
CA LYS A 276 -20.22 5.13 18.12
C LYS A 276 -19.99 6.15 17.00
N GLU A 277 -18.89 6.88 17.06
CA GLU A 277 -18.55 7.90 16.06
C GLU A 277 -18.24 7.26 14.70
N ALA A 278 -17.43 6.20 14.65
CA ALA A 278 -17.17 5.46 13.41
C ALA A 278 -18.49 4.92 12.80
N SER A 279 -19.40 4.36 13.63
CA SER A 279 -20.70 3.89 13.17
C SER A 279 -21.56 5.05 12.65
N ARG A 280 -21.58 6.19 13.35
CA ARG A 280 -22.35 7.37 12.93
C ARG A 280 -21.89 7.83 11.56
N LEU A 281 -20.59 8.10 11.41
CA LEU A 281 -20.00 8.60 10.17
C LEU A 281 -20.24 7.63 8.99
N PHE A 282 -20.00 6.34 9.20
CA PHE A 282 -20.18 5.32 8.16
C PHE A 282 -21.62 5.27 7.65
N TYR A 283 -22.61 5.13 8.55
CA TYR A 283 -24.03 4.98 8.16
C TYR A 283 -24.67 6.26 7.65
N GLU A 284 -24.25 7.43 8.15
CA GLU A 284 -24.68 8.71 7.61
C GLU A 284 -24.21 8.91 6.17
N THR A 285 -22.94 8.64 5.90
CA THR A 285 -22.36 8.75 4.55
C THR A 285 -23.04 7.82 3.54
N HIS A 286 -23.38 6.60 3.97
CA HIS A 286 -23.98 5.60 3.07
C HIS A 286 -25.50 5.67 3.01
N GLY A 287 -26.17 6.57 3.75
CA GLY A 287 -27.63 6.71 3.73
C GLY A 287 -28.41 5.58 4.42
N HIS A 288 -27.74 4.77 5.27
CA HIS A 288 -28.30 3.57 5.89
C HIS A 288 -28.43 3.67 7.43
N GLN A 289 -28.81 4.85 7.96
CA GLN A 289 -28.87 5.10 9.41
C GLN A 289 -29.76 4.09 10.16
N GLY A 290 -30.82 3.57 9.53
CA GLY A 290 -31.72 2.57 10.11
C GLY A 290 -31.06 1.22 10.43
N GLU A 291 -29.92 0.88 9.78
CA GLU A 291 -29.19 -0.36 10.06
C GLU A 291 -28.22 -0.26 11.25
N ARG A 292 -27.95 0.93 11.73
CA ARG A 292 -26.99 1.20 12.80
C ARG A 292 -27.20 0.39 14.09
N PRO A 293 -28.44 0.19 14.60
CA PRO A 293 -28.67 -0.63 15.78
C PRO A 293 -28.31 -2.11 15.59
N PHE A 294 -28.55 -2.67 14.41
CA PHE A 294 -28.26 -4.08 14.10
C PHE A 294 -26.76 -4.42 14.15
N ILE A 295 -25.91 -3.47 13.79
CA ILE A 295 -24.46 -3.66 13.83
C ILE A 295 -23.95 -3.77 15.26
N SER A 296 -24.47 -2.99 16.18
CA SER A 296 -24.10 -3.09 17.60
C SER A 296 -24.39 -4.50 18.14
N ILE A 297 -25.53 -5.08 17.76
CA ILE A 297 -25.91 -6.45 18.11
C ILE A 297 -24.97 -7.44 17.42
N LEU A 298 -24.73 -7.28 16.11
CA LEU A 298 -23.87 -8.18 15.34
C LEU A 298 -22.43 -8.23 15.87
N ILE A 299 -21.88 -7.08 16.24
CA ILE A 299 -20.53 -6.97 16.83
C ILE A 299 -20.45 -7.68 18.20
N ALA A 300 -21.55 -7.71 18.96
CA ALA A 300 -21.62 -8.41 20.25
C ALA A 300 -21.64 -9.94 20.11
N LEU A 301 -22.07 -10.48 18.98
CA LEU A 301 -22.19 -11.92 18.76
C LEU A 301 -20.83 -12.65 18.75
N PRO A 302 -20.78 -13.95 19.12
CA PRO A 302 -19.62 -14.80 18.97
C PRO A 302 -19.12 -14.86 17.51
N GLN A 303 -17.81 -14.98 17.33
CA GLN A 303 -17.18 -14.95 15.98
C GLN A 303 -17.79 -15.96 14.99
N ARG A 304 -18.09 -17.18 15.45
CA ARG A 304 -18.70 -18.23 14.60
C ARG A 304 -20.04 -17.79 14.03
N ILE A 305 -20.88 -17.17 14.84
CA ILE A 305 -22.22 -16.70 14.42
C ILE A 305 -22.08 -15.52 13.47
N ARG A 306 -21.16 -14.59 13.74
CA ARG A 306 -20.90 -13.44 12.86
C ARG A 306 -20.44 -13.88 11.47
N LYS A 307 -19.50 -14.84 11.37
CA LYS A 307 -19.06 -15.37 10.09
C LYS A 307 -20.22 -15.91 9.26
N PHE A 308 -21.13 -16.63 9.89
CA PHE A 308 -22.31 -17.16 9.23
C PHE A 308 -23.25 -16.06 8.72
N ILE A 309 -23.55 -15.04 9.55
CA ILE A 309 -24.49 -13.95 9.20
C ILE A 309 -23.91 -13.04 8.10
N VAL A 310 -22.61 -12.79 8.10
CA VAL A 310 -21.96 -11.86 7.16
C VAL A 310 -21.48 -12.57 5.89
N GLY A 311 -21.62 -13.91 5.82
CA GLY A 311 -21.16 -14.72 4.68
C GLY A 311 -19.63 -14.74 4.52
N LEU A 312 -18.88 -14.44 5.57
CA LEU A 312 -17.41 -14.50 5.59
C LEU A 312 -16.98 -15.93 5.89
N TRP A 313 -16.52 -16.62 4.89
CA TRP A 313 -15.86 -17.94 4.96
C TRP A 313 -14.34 -17.83 4.94
#